data_b6bbba116561135b1ec669d2891ce1d9
#
_entry.id   b6bbba116561135b1ec669d2891ce1d9
#
_cell.length_a   1.000
_cell.length_b   1.000
_cell.length_c   1.000
_cell.angle_alpha   90.00
_cell.angle_beta   90.00
_cell.angle_gamma   90.00
#
_symmetry.space_group_name_H-M   'P 1'
#
loop_
_entity.id
_entity.type
_entity.pdbx_description
1 polymer ?
#
loop_
_entity_poly.entity_id
_entity_poly.type
_entity_poly.pdbx_seq_one_letter_code
_entity_poly.pdbx_strand_id
1 'polypeptide(L)'
;MHQVYITGASAYLPNEAVGNDDMEAVLGEINNQPSIYRSAILKRNGIKQRYYALREGRQTHLNEELAANAVTDLLASKSMTMDNIEMLAAGTTLADVLLPGFASMVHGRLGGQPLEVVNGAGICCASMVAFKAAYNALRCGDHHNAVVVGSELSSAGMKASRFKRESEIGDLRETENDSFKFFNADFLRWMLSDGAGAWLLETEPRPNQLSLRIDWVRLCSYANCYPTCMYMGTSNTHNLSPSDCFLSYDTYAQAEAEGLMIVRQDTQLLPIGILGSVVEQARKLTEEGLIEPQNIDHFLPHISSMLAYEPFQSAFAEVGMEIPAERWFTNLVTKGNTGAASIFIILEEALNNGLFKEGEQVLIMVPESGRFMSCYVHLTCVAN
;
A
#
# COMPACT_ATOMS: atom_id res chain seq x y z
N MET A 1 16.93 13.68 -21.20
CA MET A 1 16.04 13.24 -20.10
C MET A 1 16.62 13.77 -18.81
N HIS A 2 15.78 14.38 -17.97
CA HIS A 2 16.21 14.89 -16.67
C HIS A 2 16.48 13.77 -15.69
N GLN A 3 17.37 14.00 -14.72
CA GLN A 3 17.41 13.20 -13.51
C GLN A 3 16.23 13.59 -12.62
N VAL A 4 15.78 12.65 -11.77
CA VAL A 4 14.66 12.89 -10.85
C VAL A 4 15.08 12.40 -9.47
N TYR A 5 14.75 13.18 -8.46
CA TYR A 5 15.13 12.92 -7.07
C TYR A 5 13.90 12.90 -6.17
N ILE A 6 13.90 12.04 -5.16
CA ILE A 6 13.04 12.20 -4.01
C ILE A 6 13.77 13.15 -3.04
N THR A 7 13.23 14.34 -2.86
CA THR A 7 13.84 15.42 -2.08
C THR A 7 13.14 15.67 -0.75
N GLY A 8 12.05 14.98 -0.50
CA GLY A 8 11.30 15.03 0.75
C GLY A 8 10.35 13.86 0.88
N ALA A 9 10.09 13.48 2.13
CA ALA A 9 9.11 12.49 2.49
C ALA A 9 8.38 12.92 3.78
N SER A 10 7.11 12.55 3.89
CA SER A 10 6.29 12.72 5.09
C SER A 10 5.35 11.54 5.26
N ALA A 11 4.84 11.37 6.48
CA ALA A 11 3.82 10.39 6.81
C ALA A 11 2.77 11.01 7.72
N TYR A 12 1.52 10.60 7.55
CA TYR A 12 0.43 10.94 8.44
C TYR A 12 -0.29 9.68 8.89
N LEU A 13 -0.35 9.47 10.20
CA LEU A 13 -1.03 8.35 10.84
C LEU A 13 -2.18 8.89 11.69
N PRO A 14 -3.42 8.43 11.47
CA PRO A 14 -4.57 8.99 12.18
C PRO A 14 -4.65 8.49 13.62
N ASN A 15 -5.09 9.36 14.51
CA ASN A 15 -5.35 9.06 15.92
C ASN A 15 -4.12 8.46 16.67
N GLU A 16 -4.38 7.76 17.76
CA GLU A 16 -3.36 7.07 18.54
C GLU A 16 -3.15 5.64 18.02
N ALA A 17 -1.95 5.10 18.26
CA ALA A 17 -1.64 3.71 17.92
C ALA A 17 -2.53 2.74 18.71
N VAL A 18 -3.08 1.73 18.05
CA VAL A 18 -3.94 0.69 18.62
C VAL A 18 -3.14 -0.60 18.74
N GLY A 19 -3.01 -1.11 19.94
CA GLY A 19 -2.39 -2.40 20.25
C GLY A 19 -3.27 -3.59 19.86
N ASN A 20 -2.66 -4.77 19.83
CA ASN A 20 -3.37 -6.01 19.47
C ASN A 20 -4.59 -6.31 20.35
N ASP A 21 -4.55 -5.93 21.63
CA ASP A 21 -5.63 -6.20 22.57
C ASP A 21 -6.82 -5.26 22.41
N ASP A 22 -6.59 -4.06 21.85
CA ASP A 22 -7.59 -3.01 21.73
C ASP A 22 -8.28 -2.99 20.35
N MET A 23 -7.87 -3.83 19.41
CA MET A 23 -8.35 -3.80 18.03
C MET A 23 -9.87 -4.02 17.93
N GLU A 24 -10.42 -4.99 18.70
CA GLU A 24 -11.87 -5.28 18.67
C GLU A 24 -12.69 -4.16 19.32
N ALA A 25 -12.13 -3.44 20.30
CA ALA A 25 -12.77 -2.25 20.85
C ALA A 25 -12.94 -1.14 19.79
N VAL A 26 -12.02 -1.03 18.82
CA VAL A 26 -12.07 -0.04 17.75
C VAL A 26 -12.89 -0.52 16.55
N LEU A 27 -12.63 -1.75 16.06
CA LEU A 27 -13.26 -2.31 14.86
C LEU A 27 -14.66 -2.92 15.13
N GLY A 28 -14.97 -3.20 16.39
CA GLY A 28 -16.15 -3.94 16.82
C GLY A 28 -15.99 -5.46 16.69
N GLU A 29 -16.84 -6.18 17.39
CA GLU A 29 -16.93 -7.65 17.34
C GLU A 29 -18.04 -8.06 16.36
N ILE A 30 -17.73 -8.96 15.43
CA ILE A 30 -18.72 -9.53 14.51
C ILE A 30 -19.64 -10.44 15.33
N ASN A 31 -20.96 -10.23 15.25
CA ASN A 31 -21.97 -10.91 16.08
C ASN A 31 -21.81 -10.72 17.61
N ASN A 32 -21.19 -9.63 18.05
CA ASN A 32 -20.85 -9.39 19.45
C ASN A 32 -20.05 -10.57 20.08
N GLN A 33 -19.18 -11.17 19.29
CA GLN A 33 -18.30 -12.24 19.73
C GLN A 33 -16.86 -12.00 19.24
N PRO A 34 -15.84 -12.25 20.09
CA PRO A 34 -14.44 -12.18 19.69
C PRO A 34 -14.13 -13.11 18.51
N SER A 35 -13.27 -12.66 17.59
CA SER A 35 -12.83 -13.50 16.47
C SER A 35 -12.04 -14.71 16.96
N ILE A 36 -12.45 -15.91 16.54
CA ILE A 36 -11.74 -17.16 16.84
C ILE A 36 -10.39 -17.26 16.11
N TYR A 37 -10.19 -16.49 15.04
CA TYR A 37 -8.96 -16.49 14.22
C TYR A 37 -7.94 -15.46 14.68
N ARG A 38 -8.36 -14.42 15.42
CA ARG A 38 -7.54 -13.28 15.85
C ARG A 38 -6.20 -13.69 16.44
N SER A 39 -6.23 -14.54 17.47
CA SER A 39 -5.01 -14.96 18.18
C SER A 39 -4.00 -15.64 17.25
N ALA A 40 -4.47 -16.52 16.37
CA ALA A 40 -3.59 -17.24 15.44
C ALA A 40 -2.99 -16.31 14.38
N ILE A 41 -3.78 -15.36 13.85
CA ILE A 41 -3.32 -14.39 12.85
C ILE A 41 -2.31 -13.43 13.48
N LEU A 42 -2.64 -12.82 14.63
CA LEU A 42 -1.78 -11.84 15.30
C LEU A 42 -0.44 -12.43 15.75
N LYS A 43 -0.44 -13.69 16.23
CA LYS A 43 0.79 -14.39 16.58
C LYS A 43 1.74 -14.56 15.40
N ARG A 44 1.20 -14.72 14.19
CA ARG A 44 1.97 -15.04 12.99
C ARG A 44 2.37 -13.81 12.19
N ASN A 45 1.52 -12.75 12.13
CA ASN A 45 1.80 -11.59 11.30
C ASN A 45 2.87 -10.66 11.85
N GLY A 46 3.19 -10.76 13.15
CA GLY A 46 4.24 -9.99 13.82
C GLY A 46 3.91 -8.51 14.05
N ILE A 47 2.72 -8.05 13.68
CA ILE A 47 2.30 -6.66 13.86
C ILE A 47 1.87 -6.46 15.32
N LYS A 48 2.38 -5.42 15.97
CA LYS A 48 2.07 -5.07 17.36
C LYS A 48 1.15 -3.87 17.48
N GLN A 49 1.22 -2.95 16.55
CA GLN A 49 0.45 -1.70 16.55
C GLN A 49 -0.09 -1.40 15.15
N ARG A 50 -1.24 -0.73 15.12
CA ARG A 50 -1.90 -0.20 13.92
C ARG A 50 -2.47 1.16 14.23
N TYR A 51 -2.85 1.87 13.18
CA TYR A 51 -3.53 3.15 13.27
C TYR A 51 -4.88 3.03 12.57
N TYR A 52 -5.91 3.58 13.16
CA TYR A 52 -7.26 3.56 12.62
C TYR A 52 -7.88 4.95 12.64
N ALA A 53 -8.40 5.40 11.52
CA ALA A 53 -9.22 6.61 11.44
C ALA A 53 -10.63 6.36 11.98
N LEU A 54 -10.72 5.66 13.09
CA LEU A 54 -11.95 5.33 13.81
C LEU A 54 -11.82 5.71 15.28
N ARG A 55 -12.90 6.24 15.85
CA ARG A 55 -13.05 6.45 17.29
C ARG A 55 -14.49 6.14 17.66
N GLU A 56 -14.70 5.26 18.62
CA GLU A 56 -16.04 4.83 19.07
C GLU A 56 -16.94 4.39 17.90
N GLY A 57 -16.39 3.61 16.97
CA GLY A 57 -17.11 3.12 15.78
C GLY A 57 -17.40 4.17 14.70
N ARG A 58 -17.02 5.43 14.92
CA ARG A 58 -17.19 6.54 13.96
C ARG A 58 -15.89 6.84 13.23
N GLN A 59 -16.00 7.10 11.94
CA GLN A 59 -14.88 7.52 11.11
C GLN A 59 -14.45 8.95 11.50
N THR A 60 -13.15 9.15 11.73
CA THR A 60 -12.57 10.44 12.14
C THR A 60 -12.00 11.24 10.97
N HIS A 61 -11.61 10.56 9.89
CA HIS A 61 -11.02 11.16 8.69
C HIS A 61 -11.60 10.48 7.44
N LEU A 62 -11.60 11.20 6.33
CA LEU A 62 -11.71 10.63 5.00
C LEU A 62 -10.31 10.18 4.50
N ASN A 63 -10.26 9.29 3.53
CA ASN A 63 -8.98 8.84 2.94
C ASN A 63 -8.26 10.00 2.23
N GLU A 64 -9.00 10.83 1.50
CA GLU A 64 -8.48 12.06 0.88
C GLU A 64 -7.92 13.04 1.91
N GLU A 65 -8.45 13.03 3.14
CA GLU A 65 -8.00 13.88 4.24
C GLU A 65 -6.66 13.40 4.82
N LEU A 66 -6.49 12.07 4.97
CA LEU A 66 -5.21 11.48 5.33
C LEU A 66 -4.13 11.86 4.32
N ALA A 67 -4.44 11.71 3.02
CA ALA A 67 -3.54 12.07 1.94
C ALA A 67 -3.18 13.57 1.96
N ALA A 68 -4.18 14.43 2.11
CA ALA A 68 -3.98 15.89 2.17
C ALA A 68 -3.12 16.31 3.37
N ASN A 69 -3.31 15.69 4.53
CA ASN A 69 -2.50 15.95 5.72
C ASN A 69 -1.03 15.57 5.48
N ALA A 70 -0.76 14.38 4.93
CA ALA A 70 0.60 13.98 4.58
C ALA A 70 1.26 14.97 3.59
N VAL A 71 0.54 15.41 2.56
CA VAL A 71 1.05 16.40 1.58
C VAL A 71 1.30 17.75 2.25
N THR A 72 0.40 18.21 3.12
CA THR A 72 0.54 19.47 3.85
C THR A 72 1.79 19.46 4.73
N ASP A 73 2.00 18.38 5.49
CA ASP A 73 3.18 18.22 6.35
C ASP A 73 4.48 18.18 5.53
N LEU A 74 4.47 17.48 4.38
CA LEU A 74 5.58 17.44 3.44
C LEU A 74 5.96 18.85 2.97
N LEU A 75 4.99 19.57 2.43
CA LEU A 75 5.24 20.90 1.86
C LEU A 75 5.67 21.91 2.93
N ALA A 76 5.04 21.87 4.11
CA ALA A 76 5.44 22.69 5.25
C ALA A 76 6.90 22.44 5.66
N SER A 77 7.33 21.17 5.69
CA SER A 77 8.73 20.82 6.01
C SER A 77 9.75 21.36 5.00
N LYS A 78 9.30 21.69 3.79
CA LYS A 78 10.11 22.23 2.68
C LYS A 78 9.89 23.72 2.45
N SER A 79 9.12 24.41 3.30
CA SER A 79 8.70 25.80 3.14
C SER A 79 8.03 26.07 1.78
N MET A 80 7.20 25.11 1.33
CA MET A 80 6.44 25.15 0.07
C MET A 80 4.94 25.16 0.34
N THR A 81 4.18 25.51 -0.68
CA THR A 81 2.71 25.39 -0.73
C THR A 81 2.29 24.68 -2.02
N MET A 82 1.02 24.34 -2.15
CA MET A 82 0.50 23.74 -3.39
C MET A 82 0.67 24.65 -4.64
N ASP A 83 0.82 25.96 -4.46
CA ASP A 83 1.11 26.87 -5.58
C ASP A 83 2.50 26.66 -6.19
N ASN A 84 3.38 25.93 -5.51
CA ASN A 84 4.70 25.58 -6.01
C ASN A 84 4.72 24.25 -6.75
N ILE A 85 3.61 23.50 -6.74
CA ILE A 85 3.55 22.13 -7.27
C ILE A 85 2.90 22.12 -8.65
N GLU A 86 3.53 21.41 -9.59
CA GLU A 86 3.09 21.32 -10.98
C GLU A 86 2.25 20.06 -11.24
N MET A 87 2.47 18.98 -10.46
CA MET A 87 1.76 17.71 -10.62
C MET A 87 1.47 17.05 -9.26
N LEU A 88 0.25 16.51 -9.12
CA LEU A 88 -0.16 15.67 -8.00
C LEU A 88 -0.53 14.26 -8.50
N ALA A 89 0.21 13.25 -8.06
CA ALA A 89 -0.07 11.87 -8.36
C ALA A 89 -0.49 11.14 -7.07
N ALA A 90 -1.67 10.52 -7.05
CA ALA A 90 -2.19 9.87 -5.86
C ALA A 90 -2.64 8.43 -6.15
N GLY A 91 -2.40 7.53 -5.20
CA GLY A 91 -2.82 6.13 -5.28
C GLY A 91 -3.41 5.63 -3.97
N THR A 92 -4.46 4.84 -4.09
CA THR A 92 -5.14 4.17 -2.98
C THR A 92 -5.82 2.90 -3.46
N THR A 93 -6.09 1.97 -2.56
CA THR A 93 -6.89 0.77 -2.86
C THR A 93 -8.36 1.14 -3.04
N LEU A 94 -8.91 1.86 -2.08
CA LEU A 94 -10.32 2.29 -2.08
C LEU A 94 -10.41 3.78 -1.77
N ALA A 95 -10.89 4.54 -2.75
CA ALA A 95 -11.21 5.95 -2.55
C ALA A 95 -12.49 6.10 -1.69
N ASP A 96 -12.68 7.28 -1.10
CA ASP A 96 -13.90 7.61 -0.32
C ASP A 96 -15.16 7.57 -1.16
N VAL A 97 -15.04 7.85 -2.46
CA VAL A 97 -16.13 7.87 -3.44
C VAL A 97 -15.74 7.14 -4.72
N LEU A 98 -16.72 6.57 -5.42
CA LEU A 98 -16.47 5.92 -6.72
C LEU A 98 -16.11 6.94 -7.80
N LEU A 99 -16.63 8.14 -7.72
CA LEU A 99 -16.41 9.28 -8.62
C LEU A 99 -16.47 10.59 -7.81
N PRO A 100 -15.63 11.59 -8.11
CA PRO A 100 -14.52 11.60 -9.09
C PRO A 100 -13.30 10.80 -8.61
N GLY A 101 -12.18 10.88 -9.38
CA GLY A 101 -10.93 10.18 -9.03
C GLY A 101 -10.28 10.72 -7.75
N PHE A 102 -9.57 9.86 -7.03
CA PHE A 102 -8.97 10.13 -5.72
C PHE A 102 -8.02 11.36 -5.73
N ALA A 103 -7.13 11.47 -6.73
CA ALA A 103 -6.20 12.62 -6.82
C ALA A 103 -6.95 13.96 -6.97
N SER A 104 -8.09 13.98 -7.66
CA SER A 104 -8.92 15.18 -7.79
C SER A 104 -9.56 15.57 -6.46
N MET A 105 -9.97 14.59 -5.65
CA MET A 105 -10.50 14.82 -4.30
C MET A 105 -9.42 15.39 -3.38
N VAL A 106 -8.22 14.82 -3.42
CA VAL A 106 -7.05 15.31 -2.65
C VAL A 106 -6.68 16.72 -3.06
N HIS A 107 -6.60 17.01 -4.39
CA HIS A 107 -6.31 18.35 -4.88
C HIS A 107 -7.38 19.37 -4.45
N GLY A 108 -8.65 19.02 -4.57
CA GLY A 108 -9.75 19.88 -4.12
C GLY A 108 -9.67 20.25 -2.64
N ARG A 109 -9.18 19.34 -1.79
CA ARG A 109 -8.96 19.58 -0.36
C ARG A 109 -7.73 20.44 -0.08
N LEU A 110 -6.64 20.21 -0.80
CA LEU A 110 -5.38 20.97 -0.67
C LEU A 110 -5.50 22.40 -1.21
N GLY A 111 -6.32 22.63 -2.23
CA GLY A 111 -6.40 23.91 -2.93
C GLY A 111 -5.13 24.19 -3.75
N GLY A 112 -4.77 25.46 -3.87
CA GLY A 112 -3.64 25.92 -4.68
C GLY A 112 -4.03 26.22 -6.13
N GLN A 113 -3.03 26.27 -7.01
CA GLN A 113 -3.25 26.52 -8.44
C GLN A 113 -3.74 25.29 -9.19
N PRO A 114 -4.35 25.45 -10.39
CA PRO A 114 -4.61 24.33 -11.30
C PRO A 114 -3.31 23.59 -11.64
N LEU A 115 -3.34 22.25 -11.57
CA LEU A 115 -2.18 21.41 -11.84
C LEU A 115 -2.60 20.08 -12.48
N GLU A 116 -1.63 19.34 -13.02
CA GLU A 116 -1.89 18.00 -13.53
C GLU A 116 -2.13 17.03 -12.39
N VAL A 117 -3.17 16.16 -12.53
CA VAL A 117 -3.46 15.10 -11.56
C VAL A 117 -3.41 13.72 -12.21
N VAL A 118 -2.84 12.75 -11.50
CA VAL A 118 -2.81 11.34 -11.90
C VAL A 118 -3.34 10.46 -10.79
N ASN A 119 -4.25 9.53 -11.17
CA ASN A 119 -4.79 8.52 -10.27
C ASN A 119 -4.12 7.17 -10.54
N GLY A 120 -3.48 6.59 -9.53
CA GLY A 120 -3.06 5.21 -9.54
C GLY A 120 -4.18 4.31 -9.01
N ALA A 121 -4.46 3.22 -9.73
CA ALA A 121 -5.43 2.21 -9.33
C ALA A 121 -4.73 0.87 -9.10
N GLY A 122 -5.18 0.10 -8.12
CA GLY A 122 -4.61 -1.18 -7.72
C GLY A 122 -4.80 -1.40 -6.22
N ILE A 123 -3.94 -2.20 -5.61
CA ILE A 123 -3.88 -2.38 -4.16
C ILE A 123 -2.59 -1.71 -3.64
N CYS A 124 -1.62 -2.45 -3.13
CA CYS A 124 -0.39 -1.85 -2.60
C CYS A 124 0.46 -1.12 -3.65
N CYS A 125 0.38 -1.52 -4.92
CA CYS A 125 1.07 -0.84 -6.03
C CYS A 125 0.30 0.35 -6.62
N ALA A 126 -0.91 0.68 -6.14
CA ALA A 126 -1.66 1.83 -6.65
C ALA A 126 -0.84 3.13 -6.62
N SER A 127 -0.19 3.41 -5.50
CA SER A 127 0.69 4.58 -5.36
C SER A 127 1.96 4.48 -6.21
N MET A 128 2.48 3.27 -6.45
CA MET A 128 3.66 3.07 -7.29
C MET A 128 3.36 3.25 -8.80
N VAL A 129 2.11 2.99 -9.22
CA VAL A 129 1.62 3.36 -10.58
C VAL A 129 1.62 4.88 -10.72
N ALA A 130 1.05 5.59 -9.74
CA ALA A 130 1.06 7.06 -9.70
C ALA A 130 2.50 7.63 -9.65
N PHE A 131 3.37 7.04 -8.81
CA PHE A 131 4.79 7.40 -8.71
C PHE A 131 5.52 7.24 -10.05
N LYS A 132 5.30 6.12 -10.76
CA LYS A 132 5.91 5.89 -12.06
C LYS A 132 5.47 6.93 -13.11
N ALA A 133 4.20 7.34 -13.08
CA ALA A 133 3.70 8.38 -13.97
C ALA A 133 4.38 9.72 -13.70
N ALA A 134 4.44 10.16 -12.42
CA ALA A 134 5.13 11.39 -12.02
C ALA A 134 6.63 11.35 -12.37
N TYR A 135 7.32 10.24 -12.05
CA TYR A 135 8.72 10.05 -12.42
C TYR A 135 8.96 10.21 -13.93
N ASN A 136 8.09 9.62 -14.76
CA ASN A 136 8.21 9.72 -16.20
C ASN A 136 7.94 11.16 -16.71
N ALA A 137 6.94 11.86 -16.17
CA ALA A 137 6.63 13.25 -16.53
C ALA A 137 7.83 14.18 -16.25
N LEU A 138 8.43 14.07 -15.06
CA LEU A 138 9.62 14.85 -14.72
C LEU A 138 10.82 14.49 -15.62
N ARG A 139 11.04 13.17 -15.86
CA ARG A 139 12.13 12.74 -16.77
C ARG A 139 12.00 13.26 -18.19
N CYS A 140 10.77 13.35 -18.69
CA CYS A 140 10.50 13.88 -20.04
C CYS A 140 10.59 15.39 -20.10
N GLY A 141 10.54 16.09 -18.96
CA GLY A 141 10.59 17.55 -18.87
C GLY A 141 9.21 18.22 -19.00
N ASP A 142 8.13 17.46 -18.81
CA ASP A 142 6.77 18.00 -18.77
C ASP A 142 6.56 18.86 -17.52
N HIS A 143 7.20 18.46 -16.40
CA HIS A 143 7.17 19.14 -15.12
C HIS A 143 8.54 19.14 -14.44
N HIS A 144 8.77 20.11 -13.54
CA HIS A 144 10.00 20.21 -12.73
C HIS A 144 9.85 19.61 -11.34
N ASN A 145 8.62 19.53 -10.83
CA ASN A 145 8.32 18.91 -9.56
C ASN A 145 6.95 18.21 -9.56
N ALA A 146 6.80 17.28 -8.64
CA ALA A 146 5.55 16.60 -8.39
C ALA A 146 5.45 16.15 -6.92
N VAL A 147 4.25 16.14 -6.37
CA VAL A 147 3.95 15.41 -5.14
C VAL A 147 3.31 14.07 -5.51
N VAL A 148 3.84 13.00 -4.93
CA VAL A 148 3.23 11.67 -5.02
C VAL A 148 2.77 11.27 -3.64
N VAL A 149 1.51 10.82 -3.52
CA VAL A 149 0.93 10.40 -2.25
C VAL A 149 0.28 9.02 -2.36
N GLY A 150 0.62 8.14 -1.41
CA GLY A 150 -0.08 6.88 -1.16
C GLY A 150 -0.91 7.01 0.11
N SER A 151 -2.16 6.59 0.08
CA SER A 151 -3.05 6.66 1.24
C SER A 151 -3.94 5.43 1.33
N GLU A 152 -4.30 5.06 2.56
CA GLU A 152 -5.18 3.92 2.81
C GLU A 152 -6.06 4.17 4.02
N LEU A 153 -7.37 3.91 3.87
CA LEU A 153 -8.40 3.98 4.90
C LEU A 153 -9.12 2.64 5.02
N SER A 154 -8.38 1.62 5.38
CA SER A 154 -8.87 0.24 5.46
C SER A 154 -9.90 0.04 6.56
N SER A 155 -9.74 0.71 7.70
CA SER A 155 -10.56 0.51 8.89
C SER A 155 -12.04 0.79 8.65
N ALA A 156 -12.37 1.72 7.76
CA ALA A 156 -13.76 2.02 7.40
C ALA A 156 -14.49 0.82 6.79
N GLY A 157 -13.78 -0.01 6.02
CA GLY A 157 -14.28 -1.27 5.44
C GLY A 157 -14.21 -2.46 6.40
N MET A 158 -13.39 -2.36 7.47
CA MET A 158 -13.12 -3.47 8.41
C MET A 158 -13.99 -3.42 9.67
N LYS A 159 -14.90 -2.44 9.81
CA LYS A 159 -15.85 -2.38 10.94
C LYS A 159 -16.74 -3.63 10.98
N ALA A 160 -17.00 -4.16 12.16
CA ALA A 160 -17.87 -5.34 12.36
C ALA A 160 -19.25 -5.18 11.71
N SER A 161 -19.80 -3.95 11.68
CA SER A 161 -21.07 -3.65 11.04
C SER A 161 -21.13 -3.91 9.53
N ARG A 162 -19.98 -4.03 8.85
CA ARG A 162 -19.90 -4.39 7.43
C ARG A 162 -20.03 -5.88 7.16
N PHE A 163 -19.88 -6.71 8.19
CA PHE A 163 -19.79 -8.18 8.08
C PHE A 163 -21.13 -8.88 8.44
N LYS A 164 -22.28 -8.27 8.13
CA LYS A 164 -23.61 -8.84 8.47
C LYS A 164 -23.82 -10.23 7.87
N ARG A 165 -23.53 -10.40 6.58
CA ARG A 165 -23.71 -11.70 5.90
C ARG A 165 -22.74 -12.76 6.40
N GLU A 166 -21.48 -12.39 6.58
CA GLU A 166 -20.47 -13.30 7.13
C GLU A 166 -20.84 -13.75 8.54
N SER A 167 -21.55 -12.92 9.29
CA SER A 167 -22.09 -13.26 10.58
C SER A 167 -23.20 -14.32 10.50
N GLU A 168 -24.09 -14.20 9.53
CA GLU A 168 -25.15 -15.17 9.27
C GLU A 168 -24.61 -16.52 8.80
N ILE A 169 -23.59 -16.50 7.91
CA ILE A 169 -22.88 -17.71 7.46
C ILE A 169 -22.08 -18.34 8.60
N GLY A 170 -21.46 -17.55 9.48
CA GLY A 170 -20.71 -18.01 10.64
C GLY A 170 -21.57 -18.78 11.64
N ASP A 171 -22.83 -18.40 11.80
CA ASP A 171 -23.81 -19.11 12.63
C ASP A 171 -24.30 -20.42 11.98
N LEU A 172 -24.23 -20.50 10.65
CA LEU A 172 -24.69 -21.66 9.86
C LEU A 172 -23.59 -22.67 9.53
N ARG A 173 -22.39 -22.62 10.07
CA ARG A 173 -21.15 -23.40 9.78
C ARG A 173 -21.37 -24.82 9.20
N GLU A 174 -22.20 -24.92 8.16
CA GLU A 174 -22.60 -26.20 7.59
C GLU A 174 -21.63 -26.77 6.56
N THR A 175 -20.68 -25.95 6.02
CA THR A 175 -19.68 -26.42 5.04
C THR A 175 -18.28 -25.85 5.29
N GLU A 176 -17.22 -26.63 5.00
CA GLU A 176 -15.81 -26.16 5.05
C GLU A 176 -15.59 -24.92 4.18
N ASN A 177 -16.33 -24.79 3.08
CA ASN A 177 -16.21 -23.69 2.13
C ASN A 177 -16.67 -22.34 2.72
N ASP A 178 -17.69 -22.36 3.59
CA ASP A 178 -18.23 -21.14 4.21
C ASP A 178 -17.33 -20.66 5.35
N SER A 179 -16.77 -21.60 6.13
CA SER A 179 -15.76 -21.28 7.15
C SER A 179 -14.52 -20.63 6.54
N PHE A 180 -14.12 -21.05 5.33
CA PHE A 180 -12.97 -20.49 4.63
C PHE A 180 -13.23 -19.11 4.05
N LYS A 181 -14.43 -18.86 3.54
CA LYS A 181 -14.86 -17.53 3.08
C LYS A 181 -14.89 -16.53 4.22
N PHE A 182 -15.39 -16.93 5.39
CA PHE A 182 -15.38 -16.09 6.58
C PHE A 182 -13.94 -15.78 7.02
N PHE A 183 -13.05 -16.78 7.07
CA PHE A 183 -11.65 -16.58 7.38
C PHE A 183 -10.97 -15.58 6.43
N ASN A 184 -11.21 -15.70 5.13
CA ASN A 184 -10.66 -14.80 4.12
C ASN A 184 -11.11 -13.34 4.28
N ALA A 185 -12.32 -13.11 4.78
CA ALA A 185 -12.82 -11.77 5.10
C ALA A 185 -12.27 -11.26 6.45
N ASP A 186 -12.30 -12.09 7.50
CA ASP A 186 -11.85 -11.71 8.84
C ASP A 186 -10.31 -11.52 8.90
N PHE A 187 -9.55 -12.28 8.10
CA PHE A 187 -8.09 -12.19 8.02
C PHE A 187 -7.57 -10.77 7.83
N LEU A 188 -8.19 -10.00 6.94
CA LEU A 188 -7.76 -8.62 6.63
C LEU A 188 -7.96 -7.66 7.81
N ARG A 189 -8.95 -7.90 8.65
CA ARG A 189 -9.20 -7.08 9.84
C ARG A 189 -7.98 -7.03 10.77
N TRP A 190 -7.20 -8.10 10.80
CA TRP A 190 -6.04 -8.26 11.69
C TRP A 190 -4.73 -7.88 11.04
N MET A 191 -4.75 -7.50 9.75
CA MET A 191 -3.56 -7.15 8.97
C MET A 191 -3.45 -5.65 8.72
N LEU A 192 -4.57 -4.98 8.39
CA LEU A 192 -4.58 -3.66 7.80
C LEU A 192 -4.53 -2.54 8.84
N SER A 193 -3.97 -1.42 8.44
CA SER A 193 -3.82 -0.16 9.18
C SER A 193 -4.13 1.01 8.25
N ASP A 194 -4.54 2.14 8.80
CA ASP A 194 -4.76 3.38 8.04
C ASP A 194 -3.52 4.27 8.08
N GLY A 195 -3.35 5.07 7.05
CA GLY A 195 -2.28 6.05 6.98
C GLY A 195 -2.06 6.60 5.57
N ALA A 196 -1.28 7.65 5.49
CA ALA A 196 -0.84 8.23 4.24
C ALA A 196 0.66 8.56 4.32
N GLY A 197 1.33 8.52 3.16
CA GLY A 197 2.69 9.00 3.03
C GLY A 197 2.86 9.74 1.71
N ALA A 198 3.67 10.77 1.71
CA ALA A 198 3.88 11.60 0.53
C ALA A 198 5.38 11.79 0.27
N TRP A 199 5.76 11.78 -1.02
CA TRP A 199 7.11 12.10 -1.50
C TRP A 199 7.08 13.32 -2.41
N LEU A 200 8.07 14.20 -2.25
CA LEU A 200 8.35 15.28 -3.18
C LEU A 200 9.37 14.81 -4.20
N LEU A 201 9.01 14.89 -5.47
CA LEU A 201 9.91 14.64 -6.60
C LEU A 201 10.34 15.97 -7.21
N GLU A 202 11.63 16.12 -7.50
CA GLU A 202 12.20 17.30 -8.15
C GLU A 202 13.25 16.88 -9.19
N THR A 203 13.50 17.72 -10.20
CA THR A 203 14.52 17.47 -11.23
C THR A 203 15.93 17.83 -10.78
N GLU A 204 16.08 18.48 -9.62
CA GLU A 204 17.36 18.84 -9.01
C GLU A 204 17.39 18.37 -7.54
N PRO A 205 18.56 17.95 -7.02
CA PRO A 205 18.70 17.63 -5.61
C PRO A 205 18.72 18.93 -4.79
N ARG A 206 18.22 18.87 -3.56
CA ARG A 206 18.19 20.06 -2.69
C ARG A 206 19.54 20.28 -1.99
N PRO A 207 19.99 21.55 -1.90
CA PRO A 207 21.25 21.86 -1.25
C PRO A 207 21.21 21.57 0.26
N ASN A 208 22.36 21.12 0.80
CA ASN A 208 22.57 20.87 2.21
C ASN A 208 21.64 19.82 2.86
N GLN A 209 21.07 18.92 2.06
CA GLN A 209 20.29 17.79 2.55
C GLN A 209 20.45 16.58 1.63
N LEU A 210 20.25 15.40 2.20
CA LEU A 210 20.26 14.18 1.43
C LEU A 210 19.04 14.14 0.51
N SER A 211 19.27 13.83 -0.76
CA SER A 211 18.25 13.54 -1.76
C SER A 211 18.47 12.14 -2.32
N LEU A 212 17.41 11.48 -2.76
CA LEU A 212 17.51 10.13 -3.32
C LEU A 212 17.29 10.21 -4.84
N ARG A 213 18.36 10.08 -5.62
CA ARG A 213 18.24 10.02 -7.08
C ARG A 213 17.54 8.72 -7.48
N ILE A 214 16.53 8.84 -8.33
CA ILE A 214 15.80 7.69 -8.86
C ILE A 214 16.54 7.19 -10.10
N ASP A 215 17.24 6.08 -9.98
CA ASP A 215 18.00 5.50 -11.09
C ASP A 215 17.07 4.79 -12.08
N TRP A 216 16.15 3.99 -11.57
CA TRP A 216 15.10 3.36 -12.36
C TRP A 216 13.89 2.93 -11.53
N VAL A 217 12.74 2.76 -12.23
CA VAL A 217 11.47 2.22 -11.68
C VAL A 217 11.00 1.10 -12.59
N ARG A 218 10.74 -0.08 -12.06
CA ARG A 218 10.24 -1.24 -12.79
C ARG A 218 8.93 -1.76 -12.18
N LEU A 219 7.84 -1.59 -12.91
CA LEU A 219 6.53 -2.17 -12.62
C LEU A 219 6.27 -3.34 -13.56
N CYS A 220 5.77 -4.46 -13.02
CA CYS A 220 5.40 -5.63 -13.80
C CYS A 220 4.10 -6.24 -13.27
N SER A 221 3.12 -6.44 -14.13
CA SER A 221 1.88 -7.15 -13.82
C SER A 221 1.97 -8.61 -14.24
N TYR A 222 1.55 -9.49 -13.36
CA TYR A 222 1.44 -10.93 -13.57
C TYR A 222 -0.03 -11.39 -13.62
N ALA A 223 -0.94 -10.46 -13.89
CA ALA A 223 -2.38 -10.71 -13.97
C ALA A 223 -2.78 -11.73 -15.06
N ASN A 224 -1.90 -11.95 -16.04
CA ASN A 224 -2.04 -12.99 -17.05
C ASN A 224 -1.70 -14.40 -16.54
N CYS A 225 -0.96 -14.50 -15.42
CA CYS A 225 -0.50 -15.77 -14.86
C CYS A 225 -1.36 -16.25 -13.69
N TYR A 226 -2.05 -15.33 -13.01
CA TYR A 226 -2.76 -15.62 -11.77
C TYR A 226 -4.21 -15.11 -11.82
N PRO A 227 -5.15 -15.79 -11.13
CA PRO A 227 -6.49 -15.25 -10.89
C PRO A 227 -6.43 -14.07 -9.90
N THR A 228 -7.56 -13.41 -9.70
CA THR A 228 -7.70 -12.34 -8.70
C THR A 228 -7.60 -12.91 -7.30
N CYS A 229 -6.80 -12.28 -6.45
CA CYS A 229 -6.49 -12.75 -5.09
C CYS A 229 -7.10 -11.84 -4.02
N MET A 230 -7.02 -10.50 -4.17
CA MET A 230 -7.75 -9.56 -3.32
C MET A 230 -8.78 -8.83 -4.18
N TYR A 231 -10.03 -8.79 -3.72
CA TYR A 231 -11.15 -8.28 -4.52
C TYR A 231 -12.29 -7.75 -3.66
N MET A 232 -13.08 -6.87 -4.28
CA MET A 232 -14.35 -6.34 -3.79
C MET A 232 -15.25 -6.04 -4.99
N GLY A 233 -16.56 -6.16 -4.85
CA GLY A 233 -17.51 -5.88 -5.92
C GLY A 233 -17.74 -7.04 -6.88
N THR A 234 -17.25 -8.23 -6.57
CA THR A 234 -17.45 -9.43 -7.37
C THR A 234 -17.58 -10.69 -6.53
N SER A 235 -18.26 -11.70 -7.06
CA SER A 235 -18.35 -13.07 -6.49
C SER A 235 -17.35 -14.04 -7.11
N ASN A 236 -16.66 -13.65 -8.20
CA ASN A 236 -15.78 -14.52 -8.99
C ASN A 236 -14.36 -13.95 -9.03
N THR A 237 -13.35 -14.82 -8.97
CA THR A 237 -11.93 -14.44 -8.96
C THR A 237 -11.19 -14.78 -10.26
N HIS A 238 -11.84 -15.50 -11.19
CA HIS A 238 -11.21 -15.94 -12.43
C HIS A 238 -11.64 -15.06 -13.61
N ASN A 239 -12.54 -15.55 -14.43
CA ASN A 239 -13.06 -14.81 -15.57
C ASN A 239 -14.43 -14.24 -15.21
N LEU A 240 -14.50 -12.93 -15.04
CA LEU A 240 -15.75 -12.26 -14.68
C LEU A 240 -16.76 -12.35 -15.81
N SER A 241 -17.98 -12.74 -15.47
CA SER A 241 -19.17 -12.52 -16.30
C SER A 241 -19.92 -11.27 -15.84
N PRO A 242 -20.80 -10.69 -16.64
CA PRO A 242 -21.60 -9.55 -16.19
C PRO A 242 -22.37 -9.80 -14.90
N SER A 243 -22.86 -11.03 -14.68
CA SER A 243 -23.59 -11.40 -13.46
C SER A 243 -22.74 -11.51 -12.19
N ASP A 244 -21.42 -11.55 -12.32
CA ASP A 244 -20.51 -11.65 -11.16
C ASP A 244 -20.25 -10.32 -10.48
N CYS A 245 -20.58 -9.19 -11.14
CA CYS A 245 -20.21 -7.85 -10.70
C CYS A 245 -21.36 -7.16 -9.94
N PHE A 246 -21.02 -6.35 -8.94
CA PHE A 246 -21.99 -5.60 -8.15
C PHE A 246 -22.90 -4.67 -8.98
N LEU A 247 -22.41 -4.19 -10.13
CA LEU A 247 -23.18 -3.37 -11.08
C LEU A 247 -24.28 -4.14 -11.83
N SER A 248 -24.30 -5.47 -11.79
CA SER A 248 -25.35 -6.29 -12.40
C SER A 248 -26.62 -6.42 -11.53
N TYR A 249 -26.53 -6.03 -10.28
CA TYR A 249 -27.66 -6.06 -9.36
C TYR A 249 -28.54 -4.81 -9.53
N ASP A 250 -29.86 -4.97 -9.37
CA ASP A 250 -30.80 -3.85 -9.50
C ASP A 250 -30.58 -2.76 -8.44
N THR A 251 -30.05 -3.16 -7.28
CA THR A 251 -29.71 -2.23 -6.19
C THR A 251 -28.41 -2.61 -5.51
N TYR A 252 -27.67 -1.62 -4.98
CA TYR A 252 -26.46 -1.87 -4.18
C TYR A 252 -26.76 -2.66 -2.89
N ALA A 253 -27.98 -2.53 -2.34
CA ALA A 253 -28.39 -3.31 -1.18
C ALA A 253 -28.45 -4.82 -1.47
N GLN A 254 -28.85 -5.22 -2.68
CA GLN A 254 -28.80 -6.63 -3.11
C GLN A 254 -27.35 -7.12 -3.22
N ALA A 255 -26.44 -6.33 -3.81
CA ALA A 255 -25.03 -6.67 -3.89
C ALA A 255 -24.38 -6.76 -2.49
N GLU A 256 -24.75 -5.88 -1.56
CA GLU A 256 -24.33 -5.95 -0.16
C GLU A 256 -24.85 -7.21 0.54
N ALA A 257 -26.14 -7.56 0.35
CA ALA A 257 -26.74 -8.77 0.90
C ALA A 257 -26.09 -10.05 0.37
N GLU A 258 -25.51 -10.01 -0.85
CA GLU A 258 -24.71 -11.09 -1.41
C GLU A 258 -23.22 -11.05 -0.97
N GLY A 259 -22.84 -10.09 -0.10
CA GLY A 259 -21.49 -9.95 0.45
C GLY A 259 -20.45 -9.47 -0.56
N LEU A 260 -20.85 -8.83 -1.68
CA LEU A 260 -19.91 -8.33 -2.68
C LEU A 260 -19.18 -7.06 -2.21
N MET A 261 -19.78 -6.33 -1.25
CA MET A 261 -19.26 -5.03 -0.79
C MET A 261 -18.27 -5.15 0.38
N ILE A 262 -17.62 -6.29 0.52
CA ILE A 262 -16.55 -6.55 1.48
C ILE A 262 -15.27 -6.89 0.74
N VAL A 263 -14.15 -6.34 1.20
CA VAL A 263 -12.83 -6.73 0.69
C VAL A 263 -12.51 -8.14 1.17
N ARG A 264 -12.10 -8.99 0.24
CA ARG A 264 -11.71 -10.39 0.50
C ARG A 264 -10.33 -10.68 -0.04
N GLN A 265 -9.65 -11.61 0.63
CA GLN A 265 -8.32 -12.07 0.24
C GLN A 265 -8.31 -13.58 0.15
N ASP A 266 -7.97 -14.14 -0.99
CA ASP A 266 -7.67 -15.58 -1.10
C ASP A 266 -6.34 -15.87 -0.41
N THR A 267 -6.42 -16.38 0.81
CA THR A 267 -5.25 -16.66 1.66
C THR A 267 -4.46 -17.90 1.25
N GLN A 268 -5.00 -18.76 0.37
CA GLN A 268 -4.27 -19.91 -0.19
C GLN A 268 -3.45 -19.47 -1.42
N LEU A 269 -4.02 -18.63 -2.26
CA LEU A 269 -3.34 -18.11 -3.45
C LEU A 269 -2.29 -17.05 -3.11
N LEU A 270 -2.51 -16.27 -2.03
CA LEU A 270 -1.67 -15.13 -1.65
C LEU A 270 -0.17 -15.46 -1.58
N PRO A 271 0.31 -16.47 -0.83
CA PRO A 271 1.74 -16.75 -0.74
C PRO A 271 2.33 -17.20 -2.08
N ILE A 272 1.58 -17.96 -2.87
CA ILE A 272 2.03 -18.47 -4.17
C ILE A 272 2.23 -17.32 -5.16
N GLY A 273 1.22 -16.46 -5.29
CA GLY A 273 1.27 -15.39 -6.29
C GLY A 273 2.19 -14.26 -5.91
N ILE A 274 2.29 -13.92 -4.61
CA ILE A 274 3.22 -12.89 -4.12
C ILE A 274 4.66 -13.34 -4.34
N LEU A 275 5.05 -14.50 -3.84
CA LEU A 275 6.41 -15.01 -4.06
C LEU A 275 6.71 -15.17 -5.56
N GLY A 276 5.82 -15.82 -6.32
CA GLY A 276 6.03 -16.03 -7.75
C GLY A 276 6.24 -14.74 -8.52
N SER A 277 5.43 -13.71 -8.27
CA SER A 277 5.54 -12.44 -9.01
C SER A 277 6.78 -11.63 -8.65
N VAL A 278 7.09 -11.46 -7.35
CA VAL A 278 8.24 -10.63 -6.94
C VAL A 278 9.58 -11.31 -7.23
N VAL A 279 9.66 -12.62 -7.02
CA VAL A 279 10.90 -13.37 -7.24
C VAL A 279 11.22 -13.49 -8.73
N GLU A 280 10.21 -13.71 -9.57
CA GLU A 280 10.41 -13.76 -11.03
C GLU A 280 10.87 -12.39 -11.58
N GLN A 281 10.34 -11.28 -11.05
CA GLN A 281 10.82 -9.96 -11.45
C GLN A 281 12.24 -9.71 -10.92
N ALA A 282 12.53 -10.09 -9.67
CA ALA A 282 13.87 -9.99 -9.10
C ALA A 282 14.90 -10.74 -9.93
N ARG A 283 14.60 -12.00 -10.32
CA ARG A 283 15.44 -12.83 -11.18
C ARG A 283 15.78 -12.10 -12.49
N LYS A 284 14.77 -11.57 -13.19
CA LYS A 284 14.97 -10.83 -14.44
C LYS A 284 15.84 -9.59 -14.25
N LEU A 285 15.59 -8.80 -13.21
CA LEU A 285 16.35 -7.58 -12.95
C LEU A 285 17.81 -7.87 -12.56
N THR A 286 18.07 -8.97 -11.88
CA THR A 286 19.43 -9.44 -11.57
C THR A 286 20.13 -9.96 -12.82
N GLU A 287 19.46 -10.76 -13.66
CA GLU A 287 19.99 -11.23 -14.94
C GLU A 287 20.28 -10.08 -15.93
N GLU A 288 19.47 -9.02 -15.92
CA GLU A 288 19.69 -7.80 -16.69
C GLU A 288 20.82 -6.90 -16.13
N GLY A 289 21.39 -7.24 -14.97
CA GLY A 289 22.41 -6.43 -14.29
C GLY A 289 21.87 -5.12 -13.71
N LEU A 290 20.56 -5.01 -13.52
CA LEU A 290 19.93 -3.84 -12.89
C LEU A 290 19.92 -3.93 -11.36
N ILE A 291 19.92 -5.13 -10.81
CA ILE A 291 20.13 -5.40 -9.39
C ILE A 291 21.47 -6.11 -9.23
N GLU A 292 22.38 -5.48 -8.53
CA GLU A 292 23.65 -6.03 -8.08
C GLU A 292 23.59 -6.14 -6.54
N PRO A 293 23.20 -7.30 -5.98
CA PRO A 293 22.86 -7.43 -4.56
C PRO A 293 23.97 -7.00 -3.60
N GLN A 294 25.24 -7.22 -4.00
CA GLN A 294 26.42 -6.82 -3.22
C GLN A 294 26.52 -5.30 -3.03
N ASN A 295 25.99 -4.52 -3.99
CA ASN A 295 26.04 -3.06 -3.99
C ASN A 295 24.84 -2.41 -3.29
N ILE A 296 23.81 -3.19 -2.92
CA ILE A 296 22.61 -2.66 -2.22
C ILE A 296 22.95 -2.52 -0.74
N ASP A 297 23.00 -1.29 -0.25
CA ASP A 297 23.26 -0.98 1.16
C ASP A 297 21.99 -1.11 2.01
N HIS A 298 20.84 -0.75 1.43
CA HIS A 298 19.53 -0.82 2.11
C HIS A 298 18.46 -1.43 1.20
N PHE A 299 17.72 -2.39 1.73
CA PHE A 299 16.57 -2.96 1.07
C PHE A 299 15.30 -2.65 1.86
N LEU A 300 14.35 -1.97 1.22
CA LEU A 300 13.09 -1.53 1.81
C LEU A 300 11.92 -2.30 1.17
N PRO A 301 11.61 -3.51 1.63
CA PRO A 301 10.46 -4.25 1.14
C PRO A 301 9.18 -3.81 1.85
N HIS A 302 8.10 -3.57 1.08
CA HIS A 302 6.76 -3.61 1.64
C HIS A 302 6.39 -5.06 1.93
N ILE A 303 6.39 -5.43 3.20
CA ILE A 303 5.97 -6.75 3.69
C ILE A 303 4.63 -6.59 4.43
N SER A 304 3.62 -7.34 4.03
CA SER A 304 2.30 -7.29 4.67
C SER A 304 2.18 -8.15 5.93
N SER A 305 3.13 -9.07 6.14
CA SER A 305 3.20 -9.97 7.29
C SER A 305 4.64 -10.42 7.50
N MET A 306 5.09 -10.49 8.75
CA MET A 306 6.42 -11.03 9.08
C MET A 306 6.57 -12.51 8.74
N LEU A 307 5.46 -13.23 8.53
CA LEU A 307 5.50 -14.59 7.96
C LEU A 307 6.16 -14.68 6.58
N ALA A 308 6.14 -13.60 5.81
CA ALA A 308 6.74 -13.57 4.48
C ALA A 308 8.25 -13.28 4.51
N TYR A 309 8.80 -12.85 5.66
CA TYR A 309 10.17 -12.36 5.75
C TYR A 309 11.21 -13.42 5.36
N GLU A 310 11.23 -14.56 6.06
CA GLU A 310 12.16 -15.67 5.76
C GLU A 310 11.90 -16.32 4.38
N PRO A 311 10.65 -16.58 3.96
CA PRO A 311 10.36 -17.04 2.61
C PRO A 311 10.88 -16.12 1.50
N PHE A 312 10.77 -14.80 1.67
CA PHE A 312 11.36 -13.86 0.70
C PHE A 312 12.89 -13.95 0.66
N GLN A 313 13.55 -13.98 1.82
CA GLN A 313 15.01 -14.10 1.86
C GLN A 313 15.50 -15.35 1.13
N SER A 314 14.89 -16.50 1.44
CA SER A 314 15.24 -17.79 0.81
C SER A 314 15.01 -17.76 -0.70
N ALA A 315 13.84 -17.31 -1.14
CA ALA A 315 13.49 -17.28 -2.55
C ALA A 315 14.32 -16.27 -3.37
N PHE A 316 14.71 -15.14 -2.78
CA PHE A 316 15.60 -14.18 -3.42
C PHE A 316 17.02 -14.73 -3.57
N ALA A 317 17.52 -15.44 -2.56
CA ALA A 317 18.83 -16.10 -2.64
C ALA A 317 18.89 -17.15 -3.78
N GLU A 318 17.81 -17.92 -3.99
CA GLU A 318 17.70 -18.92 -5.07
C GLU A 318 17.80 -18.28 -6.47
N VAL A 319 17.43 -17.03 -6.63
CA VAL A 319 17.51 -16.31 -7.92
C VAL A 319 18.70 -15.35 -8.02
N GLY A 320 19.66 -15.45 -7.09
CA GLY A 320 20.87 -14.63 -7.10
C GLY A 320 20.71 -13.22 -6.55
N MET A 321 19.58 -12.89 -5.91
CA MET A 321 19.32 -11.62 -5.24
C MET A 321 19.49 -11.77 -3.71
N GLU A 322 20.64 -12.22 -3.26
CA GLU A 322 20.93 -12.38 -1.84
C GLU A 322 21.37 -11.03 -1.23
N ILE A 323 20.47 -10.40 -0.47
CA ILE A 323 20.75 -9.19 0.31
C ILE A 323 20.70 -9.56 1.80
N PRO A 324 21.79 -9.30 2.58
CA PRO A 324 21.86 -9.64 4.00
C PRO A 324 20.71 -9.05 4.81
N ALA A 325 20.22 -9.80 5.80
CA ALA A 325 19.06 -9.44 6.61
C ALA A 325 19.21 -8.09 7.34
N GLU A 326 20.43 -7.76 7.78
CA GLU A 326 20.76 -6.50 8.44
C GLU A 326 20.60 -5.25 7.55
N ARG A 327 20.53 -5.44 6.22
CA ARG A 327 20.25 -4.38 5.25
C ARG A 327 18.76 -4.19 4.97
N TRP A 328 17.90 -5.07 5.53
CA TRP A 328 16.47 -4.98 5.35
C TRP A 328 15.86 -4.04 6.38
N PHE A 329 15.07 -3.09 5.92
CA PHE A 329 14.34 -2.17 6.78
C PHE A 329 12.83 -2.21 6.50
N THR A 330 12.04 -2.46 7.53
CA THR A 330 10.56 -2.38 7.50
C THR A 330 10.05 -1.91 8.85
N ASN A 331 8.95 -1.18 8.85
CA ASN A 331 8.28 -0.69 10.06
C ASN A 331 6.92 -1.35 10.31
N LEU A 332 6.65 -2.47 9.64
CA LEU A 332 5.41 -3.23 9.74
C LEU A 332 4.98 -3.50 11.20
N VAL A 333 5.93 -3.81 12.08
CA VAL A 333 5.66 -4.17 13.48
C VAL A 333 4.96 -3.05 14.25
N THR A 334 5.29 -1.78 13.96
CA THR A 334 4.84 -0.59 14.68
C THR A 334 3.82 0.25 13.93
N LYS A 335 3.75 0.14 12.59
CA LYS A 335 2.83 0.93 11.75
C LYS A 335 1.70 0.09 11.17
N GLY A 336 1.85 -1.25 11.15
CA GLY A 336 0.90 -2.15 10.51
C GLY A 336 1.01 -2.10 8.98
N ASN A 337 0.13 -2.82 8.32
CA ASN A 337 0.06 -2.81 6.85
C ASN A 337 -0.86 -1.69 6.38
N THR A 338 -0.28 -0.57 5.96
CA THR A 338 -0.99 0.60 5.42
C THR A 338 -1.16 0.55 3.90
N GLY A 339 -1.19 -0.65 3.30
CA GLY A 339 -1.49 -0.84 1.88
C GLY A 339 -0.65 0.02 0.94
N ALA A 340 -1.32 0.84 0.11
CA ALA A 340 -0.68 1.74 -0.85
C ALA A 340 0.22 2.82 -0.20
N ALA A 341 0.03 3.13 1.08
CA ALA A 341 0.86 4.10 1.81
C ALA A 341 2.13 3.49 2.40
N SER A 342 2.21 2.16 2.55
CA SER A 342 3.25 1.49 3.35
C SER A 342 4.66 1.88 2.95
N ILE A 343 5.00 1.83 1.66
CA ILE A 343 6.37 2.11 1.22
C ILE A 343 6.76 3.59 1.40
N PHE A 344 5.77 4.50 1.33
CA PHE A 344 5.98 5.92 1.55
C PHE A 344 6.33 6.18 3.01
N ILE A 345 5.63 5.52 3.95
CA ILE A 345 5.85 5.61 5.40
C ILE A 345 7.17 4.91 5.79
N ILE A 346 7.52 3.79 5.14
CA ILE A 346 8.81 3.10 5.35
C ILE A 346 9.98 4.01 4.96
N LEU A 347 9.94 4.62 3.77
CA LEU A 347 11.01 5.49 3.31
C LEU A 347 11.11 6.77 4.16
N GLU A 348 9.97 7.34 4.56
CA GLU A 348 9.93 8.51 5.44
C GLU A 348 10.64 8.22 6.77
N GLU A 349 10.30 7.11 7.43
CA GLU A 349 10.91 6.72 8.69
C GLU A 349 12.41 6.41 8.55
N ALA A 350 12.82 5.75 7.46
CA ALA A 350 14.22 5.47 7.16
C ALA A 350 15.04 6.76 6.98
N LEU A 351 14.48 7.75 6.24
CA LEU A 351 15.11 9.06 6.06
C LEU A 351 15.23 9.84 7.38
N ASN A 352 14.16 9.92 8.15
CA ASN A 352 14.13 10.69 9.40
C ASN A 352 14.98 10.06 10.50
N ASN A 353 15.15 8.75 10.50
CA ASN A 353 16.07 8.04 11.40
C ASN A 353 17.54 8.16 10.97
N GLY A 354 17.84 8.83 9.85
CA GLY A 354 19.19 8.98 9.34
C GLY A 354 19.84 7.66 8.92
N LEU A 355 19.02 6.72 8.40
CA LEU A 355 19.49 5.41 7.95
C LEU A 355 20.47 5.51 6.79
N PHE A 356 20.28 6.50 5.90
CA PHE A 356 21.01 6.61 4.65
C PHE A 356 22.20 7.57 4.72
N LYS A 357 23.27 7.27 3.99
CA LYS A 357 24.45 8.11 3.80
C LYS A 357 24.68 8.38 2.32
N GLU A 358 25.42 9.44 2.04
CA GLU A 358 25.82 9.79 0.67
C GLU A 358 26.56 8.61 -0.01
N GLY A 359 26.22 8.34 -1.24
CA GLY A 359 26.78 7.27 -2.07
C GLY A 359 26.11 5.92 -1.88
N GLU A 360 25.33 5.70 -0.83
CA GLU A 360 24.64 4.42 -0.59
C GLU A 360 23.51 4.17 -1.59
N GLN A 361 23.29 2.88 -1.86
CA GLN A 361 22.27 2.40 -2.79
C GLN A 361 21.10 1.78 -2.03
N VAL A 362 19.89 2.19 -2.40
CA VAL A 362 18.64 1.73 -1.79
C VAL A 362 17.80 1.01 -2.83
N LEU A 363 17.40 -0.21 -2.53
CA LEU A 363 16.44 -0.96 -3.34
C LEU A 363 15.09 -1.00 -2.61
N ILE A 364 14.04 -0.58 -3.29
CA ILE A 364 12.65 -0.67 -2.83
C ILE A 364 11.96 -1.83 -3.55
N MET A 365 11.13 -2.59 -2.85
CA MET A 365 10.27 -3.62 -3.42
C MET A 365 8.85 -3.50 -2.85
N VAL A 366 7.86 -3.43 -3.76
CA VAL A 366 6.43 -3.39 -3.41
C VAL A 366 5.69 -4.49 -4.16
N PRO A 367 5.26 -5.56 -3.47
CA PRO A 367 4.35 -6.56 -4.04
C PRO A 367 2.91 -6.08 -3.96
N GLU A 368 2.07 -6.56 -4.84
CA GLU A 368 0.63 -6.33 -4.80
C GLU A 368 -0.15 -7.62 -4.82
N SER A 369 -1.13 -7.73 -3.93
CA SER A 369 -1.98 -8.92 -3.76
C SER A 369 -3.30 -8.88 -4.52
N GLY A 370 -3.58 -7.85 -5.30
CA GLY A 370 -4.83 -7.74 -6.08
C GLY A 370 -4.92 -8.82 -7.15
N ARG A 371 -4.09 -8.70 -8.13
CA ARG A 371 -3.89 -9.71 -9.20
C ARG A 371 -2.41 -9.83 -9.56
N PHE A 372 -1.56 -9.63 -8.57
CA PHE A 372 -0.11 -9.79 -8.58
C PHE A 372 0.61 -8.85 -9.56
N MET A 373 0.87 -7.68 -9.06
CA MET A 373 1.82 -6.73 -9.62
C MET A 373 3.02 -6.64 -8.69
N SER A 374 4.19 -6.32 -9.20
CA SER A 374 5.35 -5.98 -8.39
C SER A 374 6.04 -4.73 -8.91
N CYS A 375 6.58 -3.95 -8.00
CA CYS A 375 7.36 -2.75 -8.30
C CYS A 375 8.71 -2.82 -7.62
N TYR A 376 9.78 -2.56 -8.39
CA TYR A 376 11.11 -2.34 -7.89
C TYR A 376 11.57 -0.94 -8.24
N VAL A 377 12.23 -0.28 -7.31
CA VAL A 377 12.84 1.05 -7.48
C VAL A 377 14.26 1.01 -6.96
N HIS A 378 15.19 1.51 -7.75
CA HIS A 378 16.58 1.69 -7.33
C HIS A 378 16.87 3.16 -7.16
N LEU A 379 17.47 3.49 -6.03
CA LEU A 379 17.81 4.85 -5.63
C LEU A 379 19.29 4.93 -5.26
N THR A 380 19.91 6.07 -5.55
CA THR A 380 21.24 6.43 -5.04
C THR A 380 21.11 7.64 -4.12
N CYS A 381 21.68 7.56 -2.93
CA CYS A 381 21.75 8.67 -1.98
C CYS A 381 22.77 9.71 -2.47
N VAL A 382 22.34 10.96 -2.61
CA VAL A 382 23.20 12.07 -3.05
C VAL A 382 23.09 13.24 -2.09
N ALA A 383 24.24 13.83 -1.73
CA ALA A 383 24.32 15.11 -1.05
C ALA A 383 24.73 16.19 -2.05
N ASN A 384 24.21 17.42 -1.89
CA ASN A 384 24.51 18.56 -2.75
C ASN A 384 24.96 19.75 -1.93
#